data_9e81e384136013db17f2c7a40b9676cd
#
_entry.id   9e81e384136013db17f2c7a40b9676cd
#
_cell.length_a   1.000
_cell.length_b   1.000
_cell.length_c   1.000
_cell.angle_alpha   90.00
_cell.angle_beta   90.00
_cell.angle_gamma   90.00
#
_symmetry.space_group_name_H-M   'P 1'
#
loop_
_entity.id
_entity.type
_entity.pdbx_description
1 polymer ?
#
loop_
_entity_poly.entity_id
_entity_poly.type
_entity_poly.pdbx_seq_one_letter_code
_entity_poly.pdbx_strand_id
1 'polypeptide(L)'
;MDNVEKKLAELGVTLKTLAPCNHPILRTKQAGDLLFVSGHGTNVLGKVGAGLSVADGYQAAREACINCLSAIRDAVGTLDHVEGFLKVFGMVNSAPDFTEQPAVINGVSDLLIAAFGPDIGGHARSAVGMCALPRGIAVEVEMIVRVKTGI
;
A
#
# COMPACT_ATOMS: atom_id res chain seq x y z
N MET A 1 7.89 -14.10 -15.95
CA MET A 1 7.08 -13.45 -14.90
C MET A 1 7.72 -13.84 -13.57
N ASP A 2 8.06 -12.87 -12.77
CA ASP A 2 8.72 -13.07 -11.49
C ASP A 2 7.79 -13.77 -10.48
N ASN A 3 8.35 -14.44 -9.47
CA ASN A 3 7.58 -15.31 -8.58
C ASN A 3 6.47 -14.55 -7.83
N VAL A 4 6.76 -13.37 -7.30
CA VAL A 4 5.78 -12.55 -6.57
C VAL A 4 4.70 -12.01 -7.51
N GLU A 5 5.06 -11.55 -8.71
CA GLU A 5 4.08 -11.05 -9.67
C GLU A 5 3.15 -12.17 -10.18
N LYS A 6 3.67 -13.39 -10.33
CA LYS A 6 2.84 -14.57 -10.63
C LYS A 6 1.86 -14.85 -9.49
N LYS A 7 2.34 -14.77 -8.24
CA LYS A 7 1.48 -14.95 -7.06
C LYS A 7 0.40 -13.88 -6.98
N LEU A 8 0.74 -12.62 -7.26
CA LEU A 8 -0.24 -11.53 -7.33
C LEU A 8 -1.30 -11.79 -8.41
N ALA A 9 -0.90 -12.28 -9.59
CA ALA A 9 -1.84 -12.62 -10.66
C ALA A 9 -2.81 -13.76 -10.24
N GLU A 10 -2.32 -14.77 -9.52
CA GLU A 10 -3.17 -15.82 -8.92
C GLU A 10 -4.18 -15.28 -7.90
N LEU A 11 -3.82 -14.17 -7.21
CA LEU A 11 -4.69 -13.44 -6.29
C LEU A 11 -5.62 -12.44 -6.98
N GLY A 12 -5.63 -12.42 -8.33
CA GLY A 12 -6.44 -11.49 -9.11
C GLY A 12 -5.91 -10.05 -9.10
N VAL A 13 -4.64 -9.85 -8.79
CA VAL A 13 -4.01 -8.53 -8.75
C VAL A 13 -3.20 -8.29 -10.02
N THR A 14 -3.45 -7.13 -10.63
CA THR A 14 -2.63 -6.62 -11.75
C THR A 14 -1.94 -5.34 -11.29
N LEU A 15 -0.61 -5.32 -11.38
CA LEU A 15 0.17 -4.12 -11.10
C LEU A 15 -0.06 -3.08 -12.20
N LYS A 16 -0.09 -1.82 -11.80
CA LYS A 16 -0.32 -0.70 -12.72
C LYS A 16 0.99 -0.24 -13.34
N THR A 17 0.92 0.21 -14.59
CA THR A 17 1.97 1.03 -15.18
C THR A 17 1.74 2.47 -14.73
N LEU A 18 2.70 3.04 -14.04
CA LEU A 18 2.58 4.38 -13.48
C LEU A 18 3.09 5.41 -14.49
N ALA A 19 2.36 6.51 -14.64
CA ALA A 19 2.81 7.63 -15.46
C ALA A 19 4.10 8.24 -14.89
N PRO A 20 4.96 8.85 -15.71
CA PRO A 20 6.15 9.56 -15.22
C PRO A 20 5.79 10.58 -14.14
N CYS A 21 6.64 10.70 -13.13
CA CYS A 21 6.46 11.66 -12.05
C CYS A 21 7.08 13.01 -12.48
N ASN A 22 6.23 14.01 -12.71
CA ASN A 22 6.65 15.35 -13.18
C ASN A 22 6.77 16.36 -12.02
N HIS A 23 6.81 15.89 -10.80
CA HIS A 23 6.87 16.72 -9.59
C HIS A 23 8.21 16.53 -8.88
N PRO A 24 8.60 17.49 -8.00
CA PRO A 24 9.75 17.27 -7.11
C PRO A 24 9.53 16.10 -6.12
N ILE A 25 8.28 15.70 -5.90
CA ILE A 25 7.93 14.56 -5.04
C ILE A 25 8.11 13.27 -5.84
N LEU A 26 8.94 12.37 -5.33
CA LEU A 26 9.17 11.04 -5.89
C LEU A 26 8.18 10.03 -5.30
N ARG A 27 7.82 9.01 -6.08
CA ARG A 27 7.00 7.89 -5.55
C ARG A 27 7.76 7.04 -4.55
N THR A 28 9.08 6.95 -4.74
CA THR A 28 9.97 6.20 -3.86
C THR A 28 11.30 6.93 -3.71
N LYS A 29 11.95 6.75 -2.56
CA LYS A 29 13.30 7.24 -2.31
C LYS A 29 14.08 6.15 -1.60
N GLN A 30 15.23 5.78 -2.16
CA GLN A 30 16.08 4.73 -1.60
C GLN A 30 17.23 5.33 -0.79
N ALA A 31 17.54 4.69 0.33
CA ALA A 31 18.69 4.98 1.18
C ALA A 31 19.27 3.64 1.66
N GLY A 32 20.41 3.23 1.07
CA GLY A 32 20.97 1.90 1.30
C GLY A 32 20.03 0.80 0.83
N ASP A 33 19.66 -0.10 1.72
CA ASP A 33 18.68 -1.18 1.48
C ASP A 33 17.24 -0.77 1.85
N LEU A 34 17.01 0.47 2.27
CA LEU A 34 15.68 0.98 2.61
C LEU A 34 15.07 1.76 1.45
N LEU A 35 13.85 1.38 1.08
CA LEU A 35 13.03 2.07 0.11
C LEU A 35 11.85 2.71 0.84
N PHE A 36 11.80 4.04 0.83
CA PHE A 36 10.69 4.83 1.34
C PHE A 36 9.67 5.00 0.21
N VAL A 37 8.44 4.58 0.46
CA VAL A 37 7.34 4.66 -0.51
C VAL A 37 6.41 5.79 -0.09
N SER A 38 6.23 6.78 -0.95
CA SER A 38 5.31 7.89 -0.73
C SER A 38 3.87 7.40 -0.56
N GLY A 39 3.02 8.22 0.03
CA GLY A 39 1.60 7.93 0.18
C GLY A 39 0.93 7.67 -1.17
N HIS A 40 0.30 6.52 -1.30
CA HIS A 40 -0.52 6.14 -2.44
C HIS A 40 -1.96 5.92 -1.97
N GLY A 41 -2.89 6.43 -2.76
CA GLY A 41 -4.31 6.36 -2.44
C GLY A 41 -5.08 5.35 -3.28
N THR A 42 -6.38 5.53 -3.26
CA THR A 42 -7.39 4.75 -3.96
C THR A 42 -8.24 5.68 -4.83
N ASN A 43 -9.03 5.13 -5.74
CA ASN A 43 -10.06 5.86 -6.47
C ASN A 43 -11.42 5.88 -5.73
N VAL A 44 -11.56 5.15 -4.64
CA VAL A 44 -12.75 5.17 -3.79
C VAL A 44 -12.78 6.47 -2.99
N LEU A 45 -13.86 7.23 -3.12
CA LEU A 45 -14.06 8.52 -2.44
C LEU A 45 -15.04 8.38 -1.29
N GLY A 46 -14.80 9.12 -0.21
CA GLY A 46 -15.73 9.21 0.91
C GLY A 46 -15.12 8.81 2.24
N LYS A 47 -15.96 8.83 3.28
CA LYS A 47 -15.58 8.50 4.65
C LYS A 47 -16.06 7.12 5.05
N VAL A 48 -15.16 6.34 5.60
CA VAL A 48 -15.53 5.07 6.23
C VAL A 48 -16.25 5.35 7.55
N GLY A 49 -17.41 4.72 7.72
CA GLY A 49 -18.32 5.00 8.83
C GLY A 49 -19.37 6.05 8.52
N ALA A 50 -19.29 6.74 7.38
CA ALA A 50 -20.30 7.68 6.89
C ALA A 50 -20.39 7.57 5.36
N GLY A 51 -21.20 6.61 4.90
CA GLY A 51 -21.41 6.32 3.47
C GLY A 51 -20.59 5.13 2.95
N LEU A 52 -19.38 4.90 3.46
CA LEU A 52 -18.59 3.70 3.15
C LEU A 52 -18.58 2.74 4.35
N SER A 53 -18.73 1.46 4.06
CA SER A 53 -18.61 0.38 5.05
C SER A 53 -17.13 0.03 5.31
N VAL A 54 -16.88 -0.79 6.35
CA VAL A 54 -15.55 -1.40 6.59
C VAL A 54 -15.11 -2.22 5.37
N ALA A 55 -16.02 -2.97 4.75
CA ALA A 55 -15.71 -3.77 3.55
C ALA A 55 -15.30 -2.87 2.37
N ASP A 56 -15.96 -1.74 2.16
CA ASP A 56 -15.58 -0.75 1.14
C ASP A 56 -14.17 -0.19 1.43
N GLY A 57 -13.91 0.15 2.69
CA GLY A 57 -12.61 0.63 3.15
C GLY A 57 -11.51 -0.40 2.98
N TYR A 58 -11.79 -1.67 3.27
CA TYR A 58 -10.87 -2.79 3.06
C TYR A 58 -10.44 -2.90 1.58
N GLN A 59 -11.40 -2.83 0.65
CA GLN A 59 -11.10 -2.86 -0.79
C GLN A 59 -10.31 -1.60 -1.23
N ALA A 60 -10.64 -0.44 -0.68
CA ALA A 60 -9.88 0.80 -0.92
C ALA A 60 -8.43 0.68 -0.43
N ALA A 61 -8.21 0.10 0.75
CA ALA A 61 -6.88 -0.16 1.30
C ALA A 61 -6.10 -1.16 0.42
N ARG A 62 -6.75 -2.20 -0.06
CA ARG A 62 -6.16 -3.16 -0.99
C ARG A 62 -5.74 -2.49 -2.30
N GLU A 63 -6.54 -1.60 -2.86
CA GLU A 63 -6.19 -0.81 -4.04
C GLU A 63 -4.98 0.11 -3.78
N ALA A 64 -4.95 0.80 -2.65
CA ALA A 64 -3.82 1.64 -2.25
C ALA A 64 -2.52 0.82 -2.13
N CYS A 65 -2.60 -0.41 -1.58
CA CYS A 65 -1.49 -1.34 -1.53
C CYS A 65 -0.97 -1.72 -2.92
N ILE A 66 -1.86 -2.02 -3.86
CA ILE A 66 -1.49 -2.33 -5.25
C ILE A 66 -0.75 -1.15 -5.89
N ASN A 67 -1.16 0.09 -5.61
CA ASN A 67 -0.47 1.28 -6.08
C ASN A 67 0.93 1.42 -5.46
N CYS A 68 1.09 1.14 -4.17
CA CYS A 68 2.41 1.05 -3.52
C CYS A 68 3.29 -0.03 -4.16
N LEU A 69 2.77 -1.24 -4.36
CA LEU A 69 3.51 -2.34 -4.98
C LEU A 69 3.93 -2.02 -6.42
N SER A 70 3.10 -1.31 -7.17
CA SER A 70 3.43 -0.83 -8.51
C SER A 70 4.60 0.16 -8.48
N ALA A 71 4.61 1.09 -7.52
CA ALA A 71 5.72 2.04 -7.33
C ALA A 71 7.01 1.34 -6.90
N ILE A 72 6.92 0.33 -6.03
CA ILE A 72 8.07 -0.49 -5.60
C ILE A 72 8.65 -1.23 -6.81
N ARG A 73 7.81 -1.93 -7.58
CA ARG A 73 8.26 -2.64 -8.78
C ARG A 73 8.96 -1.71 -9.77
N ASP A 74 8.41 -0.52 -10.03
CA ASP A 74 9.01 0.46 -10.94
C ASP A 74 10.38 0.94 -10.43
N ALA A 75 10.58 1.00 -9.11
CA ALA A 75 11.83 1.42 -8.51
C ALA A 75 12.93 0.34 -8.56
N VAL A 76 12.57 -0.93 -8.35
CA VAL A 76 13.53 -2.03 -8.16
C VAL A 76 13.51 -3.08 -9.30
N GLY A 77 12.69 -2.87 -10.31
CA GLY A 77 12.58 -3.71 -11.51
C GLY A 77 11.69 -4.93 -11.34
N THR A 78 11.73 -5.60 -10.21
CA THR A 78 10.89 -6.76 -9.88
C THR A 78 10.59 -6.80 -8.38
N LEU A 79 9.40 -7.26 -8.01
CA LEU A 79 9.04 -7.45 -6.60
C LEU A 79 9.81 -8.60 -5.92
N ASP A 80 10.47 -9.48 -6.67
CA ASP A 80 11.37 -10.51 -6.13
C ASP A 80 12.64 -9.90 -5.49
N HIS A 81 12.87 -8.60 -5.64
CA HIS A 81 13.93 -7.86 -4.96
C HIS A 81 13.51 -7.30 -3.60
N VAL A 82 12.26 -7.46 -3.19
CA VAL A 82 11.79 -7.09 -1.85
C VAL A 82 12.25 -8.14 -0.85
N GLU A 83 12.92 -7.70 0.21
CA GLU A 83 13.42 -8.56 1.29
C GLU A 83 12.62 -8.42 2.59
N GLY A 84 11.75 -7.42 2.69
CA GLY A 84 10.85 -7.26 3.83
C GLY A 84 10.08 -5.96 3.82
N PHE A 85 8.84 -6.01 4.27
CA PHE A 85 8.04 -4.83 4.60
C PHE A 85 8.30 -4.47 6.06
N LEU A 86 8.91 -3.32 6.33
CA LEU A 86 9.33 -2.94 7.67
C LEU A 86 8.25 -2.15 8.39
N LYS A 87 7.60 -1.22 7.69
CA LYS A 87 6.54 -0.36 8.23
C LYS A 87 5.47 -0.12 7.19
N VAL A 88 4.22 -0.27 7.62
CA VAL A 88 3.02 0.19 6.90
C VAL A 88 2.34 1.25 7.74
N PHE A 89 2.10 2.41 7.17
CA PHE A 89 1.28 3.47 7.77
C PHE A 89 0.00 3.63 6.95
N GLY A 90 -1.12 3.18 7.52
CA GLY A 90 -2.44 3.24 6.90
C GLY A 90 -3.29 4.38 7.48
N MET A 91 -3.80 5.22 6.60
CA MET A 91 -4.61 6.39 6.92
C MET A 91 -6.01 6.21 6.33
N VAL A 92 -7.01 6.23 7.19
CA VAL A 92 -8.42 6.06 6.79
C VAL A 92 -9.14 7.38 6.93
N ASN A 93 -9.77 7.85 5.85
CA ASN A 93 -10.69 8.96 5.88
C ASN A 93 -11.92 8.52 6.68
N SER A 94 -11.99 8.91 7.94
CA SER A 94 -12.89 8.34 8.93
C SER A 94 -14.00 9.31 9.33
N ALA A 95 -15.21 8.78 9.51
CA ALA A 95 -16.23 9.48 10.27
C ALA A 95 -15.72 9.75 11.71
N PRO A 96 -16.19 10.81 12.40
CA PRO A 96 -15.63 11.20 13.70
C PRO A 96 -15.70 10.12 14.79
N ASP A 97 -16.66 9.22 14.71
CA ASP A 97 -16.89 8.12 15.66
C ASP A 97 -16.43 6.75 15.15
N PHE A 98 -15.85 6.70 13.96
CA PHE A 98 -15.33 5.45 13.39
C PHE A 98 -14.00 5.07 14.03
N THR A 99 -13.88 3.83 14.52
CA THR A 99 -12.71 3.35 15.26
C THR A 99 -12.15 2.01 14.76
N GLU A 100 -12.68 1.50 13.64
CA GLU A 100 -12.24 0.20 13.08
C GLU A 100 -11.19 0.35 11.96
N GLN A 101 -10.31 1.35 12.06
CA GLN A 101 -9.25 1.56 11.08
C GLN A 101 -8.36 0.32 10.89
N PRO A 102 -8.01 -0.46 11.92
CA PRO A 102 -7.25 -1.70 11.73
C PRO A 102 -7.94 -2.69 10.79
N ALA A 103 -9.27 -2.85 10.90
CA ALA A 103 -10.04 -3.74 10.03
C ALA A 103 -10.00 -3.28 8.56
N VAL A 104 -10.02 -1.97 8.32
CA VAL A 104 -9.86 -1.38 6.98
C VAL A 104 -8.46 -1.65 6.43
N ILE A 105 -7.41 -1.36 7.19
CA ILE A 105 -6.01 -1.50 6.74
C ILE A 105 -5.59 -2.97 6.63
N ASN A 106 -6.35 -3.91 7.17
CA ASN A 106 -6.16 -5.33 6.86
C ASN A 106 -6.22 -5.64 5.36
N GLY A 107 -6.86 -4.80 4.54
CA GLY A 107 -6.81 -4.90 3.08
C GLY A 107 -5.38 -4.79 2.52
N VAL A 108 -4.50 -4.05 3.18
CA VAL A 108 -3.06 -4.00 2.89
C VAL A 108 -2.36 -5.23 3.44
N SER A 109 -2.51 -5.49 4.74
CA SER A 109 -1.75 -6.52 5.45
C SER A 109 -2.02 -7.91 4.90
N ASP A 110 -3.28 -8.23 4.63
CA ASP A 110 -3.67 -9.52 4.06
C ASP A 110 -3.07 -9.74 2.67
N LEU A 111 -3.04 -8.70 1.83
CA LEU A 111 -2.43 -8.79 0.49
C LEU A 111 -0.91 -9.00 0.58
N LEU A 112 -0.22 -8.29 1.46
CA LEU A 112 1.23 -8.44 1.63
C LEU A 112 1.60 -9.86 2.11
N ILE A 113 0.87 -10.38 3.09
CA ILE A 113 1.08 -11.75 3.59
C ILE A 113 0.77 -12.79 2.52
N ALA A 114 -0.33 -12.63 1.79
CA ALA A 114 -0.73 -13.57 0.75
C ALA A 114 0.26 -13.62 -0.41
N ALA A 115 0.82 -12.47 -0.81
CA ALA A 115 1.73 -12.37 -1.95
C ALA A 115 3.18 -12.73 -1.60
N PHE A 116 3.67 -12.33 -0.42
CA PHE A 116 5.09 -12.43 -0.04
C PHE A 116 5.36 -13.47 1.06
N GLY A 117 4.33 -14.05 1.65
CA GLY A 117 4.48 -14.91 2.82
C GLY A 117 4.70 -14.14 4.13
N PRO A 118 4.61 -14.82 5.28
CA PRO A 118 4.67 -14.16 6.59
C PRO A 118 6.03 -13.52 6.90
N ASP A 119 7.12 -14.08 6.42
CA ASP A 119 8.46 -13.59 6.73
C ASP A 119 8.78 -12.25 6.03
N ILE A 120 8.45 -12.13 4.75
CA ILE A 120 8.68 -10.91 3.95
C ILE A 120 7.50 -9.95 4.08
N GLY A 121 6.28 -10.47 4.01
CA GLY A 121 5.04 -9.68 4.06
C GLY A 121 4.68 -9.17 5.45
N GLY A 122 5.20 -9.80 6.52
CA GLY A 122 5.01 -9.34 7.90
C GLY A 122 5.66 -7.98 8.16
N HIS A 123 4.96 -7.09 8.90
CA HIS A 123 5.37 -5.70 9.04
C HIS A 123 4.90 -5.09 10.36
N ALA A 124 5.60 -4.05 10.82
CA ALA A 124 5.08 -3.15 11.84
C ALA A 124 4.06 -2.22 11.22
N ARG A 125 3.00 -1.85 11.96
CA ARG A 125 1.89 -1.09 11.38
C ARG A 125 1.31 -0.05 12.34
N SER A 126 0.91 1.10 11.78
CA SER A 126 -0.08 1.99 12.37
C SER A 126 -1.27 2.11 11.42
N ALA A 127 -2.49 2.02 11.95
CA ALA A 127 -3.73 2.20 11.21
C ALA A 127 -4.57 3.24 11.99
N VAL A 128 -4.73 4.41 11.41
CA VAL A 128 -5.29 5.58 12.10
C VAL A 128 -6.33 6.29 11.25
N GLY A 129 -7.21 7.05 11.91
CA GLY A 129 -8.19 7.89 11.27
C GLY A 129 -7.63 9.27 10.94
N MET A 130 -8.02 9.79 9.79
CA MET A 130 -7.77 11.17 9.37
C MET A 130 -9.09 11.90 9.22
N CYS A 131 -9.13 13.17 9.58
CA CYS A 131 -10.34 13.98 9.41
C CYS A 131 -10.66 14.24 7.93
N ALA A 132 -9.64 14.22 7.07
CA ALA A 132 -9.75 14.31 5.62
C ALA A 132 -8.49 13.72 4.97
N LEU A 133 -8.63 13.29 3.73
CA LEU A 133 -7.51 12.89 2.88
C LEU A 133 -7.55 13.68 1.57
N PRO A 134 -6.42 13.86 0.88
CA PRO A 134 -6.39 14.59 -0.39
C PRO A 134 -7.43 14.09 -1.37
N ARG A 135 -8.15 14.98 -2.04
CA ARG A 135 -9.23 14.69 -3.00
C ARG A 135 -10.40 13.90 -2.43
N GLY A 136 -10.51 13.77 -1.10
CA GLY A 136 -11.57 13.00 -0.46
C GLY A 136 -11.45 11.49 -0.61
N ILE A 137 -10.27 10.96 -0.93
CA ILE A 137 -10.05 9.52 -1.02
C ILE A 137 -10.30 8.82 0.32
N ALA A 138 -10.73 7.57 0.27
CA ALA A 138 -11.09 6.81 1.46
C ALA A 138 -9.89 6.33 2.28
N VAL A 139 -8.79 5.99 1.61
CA VAL A 139 -7.60 5.41 2.22
C VAL A 139 -6.34 5.92 1.53
N GLU A 140 -5.30 6.18 2.30
CA GLU A 140 -3.94 6.42 1.85
C GLU A 140 -2.96 5.55 2.63
N VAL A 141 -1.94 5.04 1.97
CA VAL A 141 -0.95 4.14 2.57
C VAL A 141 0.46 4.54 2.15
N GLU A 142 1.39 4.57 3.10
CA GLU A 142 2.82 4.70 2.85
C GLU A 142 3.57 3.51 3.48
N MET A 143 4.77 3.23 2.98
CA MET A 143 5.55 2.07 3.42
C MET A 143 7.03 2.38 3.53
N ILE A 144 7.72 1.63 4.39
CA ILE A 144 9.18 1.48 4.40
C ILE A 144 9.47 0.02 4.11
N VAL A 145 10.27 -0.23 3.08
CA VAL A 145 10.52 -1.57 2.54
C VAL A 145 12.03 -1.81 2.47
N ARG A 146 12.47 -3.00 2.86
CA ARG A 146 13.86 -3.43 2.63
C ARG A 146 13.95 -4.12 1.28
N VAL A 147 14.94 -3.74 0.50
CA VAL A 147 15.16 -4.24 -0.86
C VAL A 147 16.62 -4.65 -1.06
N LYS A 148 16.86 -5.53 -2.00
CA LYS A 148 18.21 -5.89 -2.43
C LYS A 148 18.97 -4.66 -2.92
N THR A 149 20.27 -4.61 -2.60
CA THR A 149 21.18 -3.56 -3.08
C THR A 149 22.04 -4.08 -4.21
N GLY A 150 22.52 -3.19 -5.08
CA GLY A 150 23.48 -3.56 -6.14
C GLY A 150 22.86 -4.29 -7.34
N ILE A 151 21.58 -4.06 -7.60
CA ILE A 151 20.83 -4.57 -8.75
C ILE A 151 20.77 -3.56 -9.89
#